data_77983807b591919d43b5a2a9c19f2afd
#
_entry.id   77983807b591919d43b5a2a9c19f2afd
#
_cell.length_a   1.000
_cell.length_b   1.000
_cell.length_c   1.000
_cell.angle_alpha   90.00
_cell.angle_beta   90.00
_cell.angle_gamma   90.00
#
_symmetry.space_group_name_H-M   'P 1'
#
loop_
_entity.id
_entity.type
_entity.pdbx_description
1 polymer ?
#
loop_
_entity_poly.entity_id
_entity_poly.type
_entity_poly.pdbx_seq_one_letter_code
_entity_poly.pdbx_strand_id
1 'polypeptide(L)'
;DLALGSSDRYQARLFSMFYGKKSRLTLTGNVNNVNNYRVPGQDNVTGDLPDAGSGLSARKQFGLEYRFEGKTEDDYYKTSNSYTAVDNDNTSRTNAHTFLTGGNYYNLSTNANRPNNYTLYTRHVFSRMFKRSMLFGDVNASHSHSKGWNSSLSGRFNQKPWGMSALDSIFMPNADHALMQTVINRVRNAGKYQGESTSFSGYFNHSIKLGKGEDLWSQNNISLEANAHYNRSSNDRFALNRIDYLSTGAKDDRNQFSQSPNKSYDYSLTAEYTHFLINDSAGVRNFYVRPRYAYKQSYDSQTYDLYRLDQLADYDSLSYGMGVLPSTREALLSVKDGNNSYWSDQMTRTH
;
A
#
# COMPACT_ATOMS: atom_id res chain seq x y z
N ASP A 1 10.19 19.08 19.52
CA ASP A 1 9.56 20.30 19.02
C ASP A 1 8.04 20.18 19.14
N LEU A 2 7.39 21.24 19.58
CA LEU A 2 5.94 21.36 19.62
C LEU A 2 5.57 22.71 19.00
N ALA A 3 4.61 22.71 18.06
CA ALA A 3 4.10 23.92 17.43
C ALA A 3 2.56 23.82 17.34
N LEU A 4 1.91 24.94 17.66
CA LEU A 4 0.47 25.13 17.52
C LEU A 4 0.26 26.36 16.62
N GLY A 5 -0.65 26.25 15.69
CA GLY A 5 -0.98 27.31 14.74
C GLY A 5 -2.46 27.70 14.79
N SER A 6 -2.83 28.68 13.98
CA SER A 6 -4.24 29.04 13.76
C SER A 6 -5.00 27.90 13.06
N SER A 7 -6.32 27.88 13.18
CA SER A 7 -7.20 26.90 12.51
C SER A 7 -6.89 25.44 12.86
N ASP A 8 -6.68 25.17 14.16
CA ASP A 8 -6.41 23.84 14.71
C ASP A 8 -5.19 23.14 14.12
N ARG A 9 -4.21 23.91 13.63
CA ARG A 9 -2.96 23.36 13.12
C ARG A 9 -2.02 23.00 14.27
N TYR A 10 -1.44 21.81 14.19
CA TYR A 10 -0.51 21.31 15.19
C TYR A 10 0.63 20.52 14.56
N GLN A 11 1.76 20.53 15.24
CA GLN A 11 2.89 19.66 14.97
C GLN A 11 3.61 19.32 16.28
N ALA A 12 3.88 18.04 16.48
CA ALA A 12 4.73 17.53 17.54
C ALA A 12 5.77 16.60 16.97
N ARG A 13 7.04 16.83 17.28
CA ARG A 13 8.15 15.98 16.82
C ARG A 13 9.00 15.54 17.99
N LEU A 14 9.37 14.27 18.01
CA LEU A 14 10.26 13.65 18.96
C LEU A 14 11.47 13.07 18.22
N PHE A 15 12.65 13.36 18.72
CA PHE A 15 13.87 12.64 18.38
C PHE A 15 14.66 12.40 19.67
N SER A 16 14.99 11.15 19.95
CA SER A 16 15.81 10.78 21.09
C SER A 16 16.77 9.68 20.70
N MET A 17 17.98 9.77 21.21
CA MET A 17 19.02 8.79 20.97
C MET A 17 19.70 8.43 22.28
N PHE A 18 19.77 7.15 22.57
CA PHE A 18 20.39 6.61 23.78
C PHE A 18 21.56 5.74 23.38
N TYR A 19 22.69 5.98 23.98
CA TYR A 19 23.93 5.23 23.72
C TYR A 19 24.31 4.39 24.94
N GLY A 20 24.48 3.10 24.74
CA GLY A 20 25.17 2.21 25.65
C GLY A 20 26.59 1.92 25.15
N LYS A 21 27.36 1.13 25.88
CA LYS A 21 28.73 0.74 25.47
C LYS A 21 28.75 -0.02 24.13
N LYS A 22 27.70 -0.77 23.83
CA LYS A 22 27.57 -1.62 22.64
C LYS A 22 26.20 -1.51 22.00
N SER A 23 25.40 -0.56 22.39
CA SER A 23 24.03 -0.43 21.90
C SER A 23 23.65 1.01 21.64
N ARG A 24 22.76 1.19 20.68
CA ARG A 24 22.14 2.47 20.35
C ARG A 24 20.64 2.24 20.17
N LEU A 25 19.86 3.05 20.86
CA LEU A 25 18.41 3.13 20.67
C LEU A 25 18.08 4.51 20.12
N THR A 26 17.36 4.57 19.01
CA THR A 26 16.83 5.80 18.43
C THR A 26 15.31 5.73 18.43
N LEU A 27 14.69 6.78 18.96
CA LEU A 27 13.22 6.96 18.95
C LEU A 27 12.91 8.20 18.12
N THR A 28 11.97 8.05 17.21
CA THR A 28 11.46 9.15 16.38
C THR A 28 9.95 9.24 16.47
N GLY A 29 9.43 10.45 16.40
CA GLY A 29 7.98 10.68 16.38
C GLY A 29 7.68 11.96 15.60
N ASN A 30 6.61 11.92 14.81
CA ASN A 30 6.06 13.06 14.11
C ASN A 30 4.54 12.94 14.07
N VAL A 31 3.86 13.87 14.72
CA VAL A 31 2.40 13.97 14.70
C VAL A 31 2.05 15.37 14.25
N ASN A 32 1.36 15.50 13.13
CA ASN A 32 1.03 16.82 12.59
C ASN A 32 -0.18 16.79 11.64
N ASN A 33 -0.75 17.96 11.42
CA ASN A 33 -1.75 18.21 10.38
C ASN A 33 -1.38 19.39 9.47
N VAL A 34 -0.09 19.62 9.30
CA VAL A 34 0.49 20.71 8.48
C VAL A 34 1.23 20.19 7.25
N ASN A 35 0.92 18.99 6.80
CA ASN A 35 1.55 18.32 5.65
C ASN A 35 3.08 18.18 5.78
N ASN A 36 3.60 18.02 6.99
CA ASN A 36 5.02 17.82 7.20
C ASN A 36 5.37 16.33 7.22
N TYR A 37 6.03 15.85 6.17
CA TYR A 37 6.38 14.43 5.97
C TYR A 37 7.74 14.05 6.58
N ARG A 38 8.48 14.98 7.17
CA ARG A 38 9.84 14.73 7.64
C ARG A 38 9.89 13.90 8.89
N VAL A 39 10.76 12.92 8.89
CA VAL A 39 11.12 12.15 10.08
C VAL A 39 12.33 12.84 10.71
N PRO A 40 12.28 13.20 12.00
CA PRO A 40 13.45 13.75 12.66
C PRO A 40 14.65 12.79 12.56
N GLY A 41 15.83 13.32 12.25
CA GLY A 41 17.08 12.52 12.13
C GLY A 41 17.33 11.91 10.75
N GLN A 42 16.51 12.17 9.73
CA GLN A 42 16.80 11.84 8.33
C GLN A 42 17.30 13.07 7.58
N ASP A 43 18.58 13.06 7.17
CA ASP A 43 19.30 14.23 6.63
C ASP A 43 19.02 14.57 5.16
N ASN A 44 18.15 13.84 4.47
CA ASN A 44 18.03 13.94 3.01
C ASN A 44 16.99 14.94 2.49
N VAL A 45 16.47 15.83 3.33
CA VAL A 45 15.45 16.78 2.88
C VAL A 45 15.89 18.22 3.15
N THR A 46 16.31 18.89 2.09
CA THR A 46 16.62 20.33 2.11
C THR A 46 15.33 21.15 2.24
N GLY A 47 15.27 21.98 3.28
CA GLY A 47 14.21 22.97 3.49
C GLY A 47 13.16 22.56 4.55
N ASP A 48 12.76 23.51 5.40
CA ASP A 48 11.77 23.33 6.49
C ASP A 48 10.31 23.63 6.10
N LEU A 49 10.05 23.78 4.79
CA LEU A 49 8.73 24.13 4.32
C LEU A 49 7.80 22.88 4.33
N PRO A 50 6.59 23.03 4.83
CA PRO A 50 5.55 22.02 4.64
C PRO A 50 5.35 21.75 3.14
N ASP A 51 5.13 20.50 2.80
CA ASP A 51 4.75 20.18 1.43
C ASP A 51 3.43 20.88 1.12
N ALA A 52 3.41 21.67 0.04
CA ALA A 52 2.23 22.39 -0.45
C ALA A 52 1.19 21.44 -1.10
N GLY A 53 1.12 20.18 -0.64
CA GLY A 53 0.15 19.19 -1.09
C GLY A 53 -1.29 19.73 -1.01
N SER A 54 -2.10 19.39 -1.97
CA SER A 54 -3.52 19.76 -2.01
C SER A 54 -4.29 19.06 -0.88
N GLY A 55 -4.98 19.83 -0.03
CA GLY A 55 -5.87 19.30 0.99
C GLY A 55 -5.29 19.26 2.41
N LEU A 56 -6.08 18.73 3.34
CA LEU A 56 -5.72 18.54 4.73
C LEU A 56 -5.20 17.12 4.94
N SER A 57 -4.01 17.02 5.53
CA SER A 57 -3.42 15.72 5.89
C SER A 57 -3.03 15.72 7.36
N ALA A 58 -3.60 14.79 8.12
CA ALA A 58 -3.15 14.49 9.47
C ALA A 58 -2.27 13.25 9.44
N ARG A 59 -1.06 13.36 9.97
CA ARG A 59 -0.05 12.30 9.98
C ARG A 59 0.39 11.96 11.39
N LYS A 60 0.51 10.67 11.67
CA LYS A 60 1.13 10.13 12.88
C LYS A 60 2.21 9.15 12.44
N GLN A 61 3.42 9.37 12.90
CA GLN A 61 4.55 8.53 12.56
C GLN A 61 5.41 8.31 13.80
N PHE A 62 5.73 7.05 14.07
CA PHE A 62 6.61 6.65 15.17
C PHE A 62 7.61 5.66 14.62
N GLY A 63 8.86 5.80 15.05
CA GLY A 63 9.96 4.93 14.70
C GLY A 63 10.76 4.54 15.93
N LEU A 64 11.19 3.29 15.95
CA LEU A 64 12.12 2.75 16.94
C LEU A 64 13.21 1.99 16.18
N GLU A 65 14.46 2.41 16.34
CA GLU A 65 15.62 1.68 15.86
C GLU A 65 16.49 1.27 17.05
N TYR A 66 16.84 0.01 17.11
CA TYR A 66 17.79 -0.49 18.08
C TYR A 66 18.92 -1.22 17.38
N ARG A 67 20.14 -0.91 17.77
CA ARG A 67 21.35 -1.58 17.30
C ARG A 67 22.15 -2.06 18.52
N PHE A 68 22.56 -3.31 18.47
CA PHE A 68 23.50 -3.91 19.39
C PHE A 68 24.71 -4.42 18.60
N GLU A 69 25.92 -4.19 19.10
CA GLU A 69 27.18 -4.67 18.53
C GLU A 69 27.80 -5.67 19.50
N GLY A 70 28.17 -6.84 19.00
CA GLY A 70 28.75 -7.89 19.75
C GLY A 70 30.27 -7.70 20.01
N LYS A 71 31.05 -8.79 19.92
CA LYS A 71 32.50 -8.76 20.14
C LYS A 71 33.28 -8.34 18.88
N THR A 72 32.75 -8.62 17.71
CA THR A 72 33.31 -8.30 16.39
C THR A 72 32.32 -7.45 15.62
N GLU A 73 32.74 -6.77 14.55
CA GLU A 73 31.87 -5.99 13.67
C GLU A 73 30.80 -6.85 12.99
N ASP A 74 31.09 -8.15 12.79
CA ASP A 74 30.16 -9.11 12.19
C ASP A 74 29.16 -9.71 13.19
N ASP A 75 29.28 -9.38 14.49
CA ASP A 75 28.38 -9.86 15.54
C ASP A 75 27.47 -8.70 15.96
N TYR A 76 26.26 -8.65 15.39
CA TYR A 76 25.33 -7.57 15.64
C TYR A 76 23.87 -7.99 15.57
N TYR A 77 23.04 -7.16 16.18
CA TYR A 77 21.59 -7.18 16.03
C TYR A 77 21.08 -5.76 15.75
N LYS A 78 20.23 -5.65 14.75
CA LYS A 78 19.54 -4.39 14.40
C LYS A 78 18.05 -4.67 14.30
N THR A 79 17.24 -3.77 14.83
CA THR A 79 15.81 -3.76 14.58
C THR A 79 15.35 -2.37 14.22
N SER A 80 14.44 -2.28 13.26
CA SER A 80 13.76 -1.07 12.85
C SER A 80 12.27 -1.32 12.85
N ASN A 81 11.54 -0.54 13.63
CA ASN A 81 10.11 -0.64 13.76
C ASN A 81 9.51 0.72 13.44
N SER A 82 8.47 0.74 12.63
CA SER A 82 7.77 1.99 12.31
C SER A 82 6.26 1.80 12.27
N TYR A 83 5.57 2.82 12.72
CA TYR A 83 4.14 2.97 12.55
C TYR A 83 3.89 4.29 11.83
N THR A 84 3.11 4.24 10.77
CA THR A 84 2.68 5.42 10.02
C THR A 84 1.18 5.36 9.83
N ALA A 85 0.48 6.42 10.21
CA ALA A 85 -0.93 6.60 9.90
C ALA A 85 -1.14 7.95 9.22
N VAL A 86 -1.97 7.96 8.19
CA VAL A 86 -2.28 9.16 7.39
C VAL A 86 -3.78 9.22 7.17
N ASP A 87 -4.35 10.35 7.50
CA ASP A 87 -5.75 10.69 7.26
C ASP A 87 -5.78 11.95 6.39
N ASN A 88 -6.35 11.85 5.20
CA ASN A 88 -6.41 12.95 4.25
C ASN A 88 -7.86 13.36 4.00
N ASP A 89 -8.08 14.66 3.86
CA ASP A 89 -9.33 15.24 3.36
C ASP A 89 -9.00 16.19 2.20
N ASN A 90 -9.20 15.68 1.00
CA ASN A 90 -8.88 16.40 -0.22
C ASN A 90 -10.16 16.70 -0.98
N THR A 91 -10.39 17.96 -1.29
CA THR A 91 -11.48 18.38 -2.16
C THR A 91 -10.91 19.29 -3.25
N SER A 92 -11.22 18.96 -4.50
CA SER A 92 -10.86 19.76 -5.66
C SER A 92 -12.11 20.18 -6.44
N ARG A 93 -12.08 21.37 -7.02
CA ARG A 93 -13.11 21.90 -7.88
C ARG A 93 -12.50 22.36 -9.18
N THR A 94 -13.09 21.97 -10.28
CA THR A 94 -12.62 22.31 -11.62
C THR A 94 -13.71 22.99 -12.41
N ASN A 95 -13.35 24.06 -13.07
CA ASN A 95 -14.18 24.75 -14.06
C ASN A 95 -13.38 24.82 -15.36
N ALA A 96 -13.82 24.11 -16.39
CA ALA A 96 -13.15 24.02 -17.67
C ALA A 96 -14.07 24.45 -18.80
N HIS A 97 -13.55 25.24 -19.73
CA HIS A 97 -14.22 25.65 -20.95
C HIS A 97 -13.53 25.01 -22.14
N THR A 98 -14.28 24.29 -22.97
CA THR A 98 -13.77 23.61 -24.16
C THR A 98 -14.33 24.33 -25.38
N PHE A 99 -13.45 24.82 -26.23
CA PHE A 99 -13.79 25.51 -27.48
C PHE A 99 -13.77 24.51 -28.64
N LEU A 100 -14.88 24.35 -29.32
CA LEU A 100 -15.00 23.49 -30.50
C LEU A 100 -15.68 24.24 -31.64
N THR A 101 -15.38 23.86 -32.87
CA THR A 101 -16.00 24.42 -34.07
C THR A 101 -17.52 24.20 -34.13
N GLY A 102 -18.03 23.14 -33.47
CA GLY A 102 -19.47 22.79 -33.40
C GLY A 102 -20.22 23.32 -32.18
N GLY A 103 -19.58 24.14 -31.35
CA GLY A 103 -20.15 24.70 -30.12
C GLY A 103 -19.26 24.52 -28.90
N ASN A 104 -19.36 25.43 -27.97
CA ASN A 104 -18.60 25.45 -26.75
C ASN A 104 -19.23 24.57 -25.66
N TYR A 105 -18.42 23.93 -24.82
CA TYR A 105 -18.89 23.19 -23.67
C TYR A 105 -18.22 23.69 -22.41
N TYR A 106 -18.98 23.70 -21.33
CA TYR A 106 -18.50 24.05 -19.99
C TYR A 106 -18.62 22.84 -19.10
N ASN A 107 -17.51 22.47 -18.47
CA ASN A 107 -17.47 21.33 -17.54
C ASN A 107 -17.19 21.85 -16.13
N LEU A 108 -18.09 21.58 -15.22
CA LEU A 108 -17.89 21.78 -13.79
C LEU A 108 -17.71 20.44 -13.13
N SER A 109 -16.72 20.32 -12.24
CA SER A 109 -16.58 19.11 -11.43
C SER A 109 -16.09 19.41 -10.01
N THR A 110 -16.56 18.61 -9.08
CA THR A 110 -16.06 18.55 -7.70
C THR A 110 -15.65 17.13 -7.40
N ASN A 111 -14.44 16.94 -6.87
CA ASN A 111 -13.95 15.66 -6.43
C ASN A 111 -13.58 15.75 -4.96
N ALA A 112 -14.07 14.85 -4.14
CA ALA A 112 -13.67 14.68 -2.75
C ALA A 112 -13.09 13.30 -2.54
N ASN A 113 -11.96 13.20 -1.81
CA ASN A 113 -11.30 11.96 -1.50
C ASN A 113 -10.79 11.99 -0.06
N ARG A 114 -11.17 10.99 0.73
CA ARG A 114 -10.83 10.86 2.15
C ARG A 114 -10.24 9.49 2.45
N PRO A 115 -8.99 9.23 2.09
CA PRO A 115 -8.28 8.03 2.50
C PRO A 115 -7.81 8.13 3.95
N ASN A 116 -7.94 7.02 4.67
CA ASN A 116 -7.38 6.80 5.99
C ASN A 116 -6.58 5.49 5.95
N ASN A 117 -5.27 5.60 6.10
CA ASN A 117 -4.36 4.48 5.96
C ASN A 117 -3.44 4.39 7.16
N TYR A 118 -3.11 3.17 7.58
CA TYR A 118 -1.98 2.95 8.47
C TYR A 118 -1.12 1.79 8.00
N THR A 119 0.16 1.86 8.35
CA THR A 119 1.14 0.81 8.10
C THR A 119 1.98 0.60 9.36
N LEU A 120 2.09 -0.64 9.77
CA LEU A 120 3.03 -1.12 10.77
C LEU A 120 4.11 -1.92 10.05
N TYR A 121 5.38 -1.63 10.32
CA TYR A 121 6.52 -2.31 9.73
C TYR A 121 7.52 -2.65 10.81
N THR A 122 8.10 -3.85 10.73
CA THR A 122 9.21 -4.30 11.57
C THR A 122 10.25 -5.03 10.73
N ARG A 123 11.52 -4.80 11.03
CA ARG A 123 12.64 -5.51 10.43
C ARG A 123 13.67 -5.84 11.50
N HIS A 124 14.17 -7.06 11.47
CA HIS A 124 15.18 -7.58 12.37
C HIS A 124 16.30 -8.15 11.53
N VAL A 125 17.50 -7.63 11.71
CA VAL A 125 18.71 -8.11 11.05
C VAL A 125 19.68 -8.51 12.12
N PHE A 126 20.19 -9.71 12.05
CA PHE A 126 21.21 -10.20 12.97
C PHE A 126 22.32 -10.97 12.26
N SER A 127 23.48 -10.83 12.79
CA SER A 127 24.65 -11.62 12.41
C SER A 127 25.31 -12.12 13.67
N ARG A 128 25.61 -13.38 13.72
CA ARG A 128 26.27 -14.00 14.84
C ARG A 128 27.48 -14.84 14.39
N MET A 129 28.63 -14.42 14.82
CA MET A 129 29.87 -15.15 14.57
C MET A 129 30.14 -16.17 15.68
N PHE A 130 30.32 -17.41 15.29
CA PHE A 130 30.79 -18.52 16.15
C PHE A 130 32.21 -18.89 15.76
N LYS A 131 32.87 -19.72 16.55
CA LYS A 131 34.25 -20.14 16.28
C LYS A 131 34.47 -20.76 14.89
N ARG A 132 33.44 -21.45 14.36
CA ARG A 132 33.51 -22.17 13.07
C ARG A 132 32.28 -21.93 12.18
N SER A 133 31.47 -20.99 12.50
CA SER A 133 30.31 -20.70 11.66
C SER A 133 29.84 -19.27 11.83
N MET A 134 29.11 -18.79 10.84
CA MET A 134 28.44 -17.52 10.86
C MET A 134 26.97 -17.75 10.55
N LEU A 135 26.10 -17.21 11.38
CA LEU A 135 24.67 -17.18 11.17
C LEU A 135 24.26 -15.75 10.87
N PHE A 136 23.59 -15.55 9.74
CA PHE A 136 22.98 -14.29 9.36
C PHE A 136 21.48 -14.47 9.18
N GLY A 137 20.72 -13.49 9.59
CA GLY A 137 19.28 -13.45 9.35
C GLY A 137 18.77 -12.03 9.12
N ASP A 138 17.80 -11.92 8.21
CA ASP A 138 17.05 -10.70 7.91
C ASP A 138 15.57 -11.06 7.82
N VAL A 139 14.79 -10.58 8.77
CA VAL A 139 13.35 -10.88 8.86
C VAL A 139 12.60 -9.56 8.88
N ASN A 140 11.60 -9.45 8.04
CA ASN A 140 10.71 -8.31 8.08
C ASN A 140 9.24 -8.72 8.00
N ALA A 141 8.38 -7.92 8.61
CA ALA A 141 6.95 -8.05 8.52
C ALA A 141 6.32 -6.66 8.36
N SER A 142 5.25 -6.62 7.59
CA SER A 142 4.43 -5.42 7.49
C SER A 142 2.95 -5.76 7.56
N HIS A 143 2.19 -4.87 8.17
CA HIS A 143 0.73 -4.90 8.14
C HIS A 143 0.24 -3.51 7.76
N SER A 144 -0.62 -3.44 6.75
CA SER A 144 -1.24 -2.20 6.33
C SER A 144 -2.75 -2.35 6.27
N HIS A 145 -3.42 -1.29 6.65
CA HIS A 145 -4.86 -1.15 6.51
C HIS A 145 -5.14 0.16 5.77
N SER A 146 -6.03 0.09 4.79
CA SER A 146 -6.49 1.24 4.03
C SER A 146 -8.01 1.24 3.99
N LYS A 147 -8.60 2.39 4.26
CA LYS A 147 -10.03 2.62 4.07
C LYS A 147 -10.25 4.03 3.58
N GLY A 148 -11.31 4.23 2.87
CA GLY A 148 -11.65 5.57 2.44
C GLY A 148 -12.91 5.61 1.61
N TRP A 149 -13.28 6.83 1.28
CA TRP A 149 -14.33 7.08 0.33
C TRP A 149 -13.90 8.20 -0.62
N ASN A 150 -14.43 8.14 -1.81
CA ASN A 150 -14.31 9.18 -2.81
C ASN A 150 -15.68 9.50 -3.39
N SER A 151 -15.90 10.74 -3.76
CA SER A 151 -17.07 11.16 -4.50
C SER A 151 -16.70 12.16 -5.56
N SER A 152 -17.37 12.11 -6.71
CA SER A 152 -17.27 13.14 -7.70
C SER A 152 -18.65 13.49 -8.24
N LEU A 153 -18.85 14.78 -8.44
CA LEU A 153 -19.98 15.34 -9.16
C LEU A 153 -19.42 16.07 -10.38
N SER A 154 -20.01 15.84 -11.53
CA SER A 154 -19.68 16.63 -12.71
C SER A 154 -20.92 16.95 -13.54
N GLY A 155 -20.89 18.10 -14.17
CA GLY A 155 -21.93 18.56 -15.09
C GLY A 155 -21.28 19.14 -16.34
N ARG A 156 -21.80 18.75 -17.51
CA ARG A 156 -21.46 19.32 -18.80
C ARG A 156 -22.62 20.19 -19.32
N PHE A 157 -22.30 21.41 -19.66
CA PHE A 157 -23.27 22.42 -20.04
C PHE A 157 -23.01 22.91 -21.47
N ASN A 158 -24.07 23.22 -22.23
CA ASN A 158 -23.99 23.83 -23.54
C ASN A 158 -23.95 25.37 -23.47
N GLN A 159 -24.21 25.94 -22.30
CA GLN A 159 -24.12 27.37 -22.02
C GLN A 159 -23.28 27.61 -20.77
N LYS A 160 -22.67 28.79 -20.65
CA LYS A 160 -21.84 29.15 -19.50
C LYS A 160 -22.68 29.19 -18.22
N PRO A 161 -22.42 28.28 -17.26
CA PRO A 161 -23.09 28.33 -15.96
C PRO A 161 -22.59 29.50 -15.12
N TRP A 162 -23.39 29.94 -14.16
CA TRP A 162 -23.05 31.09 -13.31
C TRP A 162 -21.95 30.86 -12.29
N GLY A 163 -21.41 29.66 -12.20
CA GLY A 163 -20.28 29.27 -11.31
C GLY A 163 -20.43 27.87 -10.75
N MET A 164 -19.60 27.55 -9.78
CA MET A 164 -19.59 26.21 -9.17
C MET A 164 -20.89 25.84 -8.43
N SER A 165 -21.66 26.83 -7.96
CA SER A 165 -22.99 26.59 -7.36
C SER A 165 -24.01 26.02 -8.35
N ALA A 166 -23.83 26.25 -9.65
CA ALA A 166 -24.66 25.61 -10.67
C ALA A 166 -24.48 24.08 -10.66
N LEU A 167 -23.27 23.60 -10.41
CA LEU A 167 -22.99 22.14 -10.27
C LEU A 167 -23.79 21.54 -9.11
N ASP A 168 -23.78 22.18 -7.94
CA ASP A 168 -24.54 21.70 -6.81
C ASP A 168 -26.03 21.68 -7.08
N SER A 169 -26.52 22.74 -7.75
CA SER A 169 -27.97 22.94 -8.08
C SER A 169 -28.53 21.87 -9.00
N ILE A 170 -27.78 21.38 -10.00
CA ILE A 170 -28.28 20.36 -10.94
C ILE A 170 -28.50 18.99 -10.29
N PHE A 171 -27.99 18.76 -9.09
CA PHE A 171 -28.19 17.54 -8.32
C PHE A 171 -29.24 17.65 -7.22
N MET A 172 -29.85 18.83 -7.05
CA MET A 172 -30.92 19.03 -6.09
C MET A 172 -32.27 18.52 -6.64
N PRO A 173 -33.17 18.02 -5.78
CA PRO A 173 -34.50 17.57 -6.20
C PRO A 173 -35.30 18.66 -6.94
N ASN A 174 -35.12 19.91 -6.51
CA ASN A 174 -35.81 21.09 -7.06
C ASN A 174 -34.86 21.93 -7.96
N ALA A 175 -34.08 21.26 -8.81
CA ALA A 175 -33.18 21.95 -9.72
C ALA A 175 -33.97 22.93 -10.62
N ASP A 176 -33.39 24.12 -10.81
CA ASP A 176 -33.99 25.14 -11.70
C ASP A 176 -34.15 24.58 -13.12
N HIS A 177 -35.36 24.67 -13.65
CA HIS A 177 -35.69 24.14 -14.98
C HIS A 177 -34.89 24.82 -16.09
N ALA A 178 -34.65 26.12 -16.01
CA ALA A 178 -33.87 26.87 -17.00
C ALA A 178 -32.38 26.40 -16.98
N LEU A 179 -31.82 26.17 -15.79
CA LEU A 179 -30.48 25.61 -15.67
C LEU A 179 -30.41 24.17 -16.24
N MET A 180 -31.39 23.33 -15.93
CA MET A 180 -31.43 21.93 -16.40
C MET A 180 -31.48 21.80 -17.92
N GLN A 181 -32.11 22.78 -18.62
CA GLN A 181 -32.11 22.84 -20.09
C GLN A 181 -30.72 23.10 -20.68
N THR A 182 -29.81 23.65 -19.93
CA THR A 182 -28.43 23.89 -20.38
C THR A 182 -27.51 22.68 -20.12
N VAL A 183 -27.96 21.69 -19.35
CA VAL A 183 -27.16 20.53 -18.98
C VAL A 183 -27.25 19.45 -20.07
N ILE A 184 -26.12 19.03 -20.61
CA ILE A 184 -26.03 17.93 -21.56
C ILE A 184 -26.05 16.60 -20.81
N ASN A 185 -25.17 16.46 -19.83
CA ASN A 185 -25.18 15.35 -18.92
C ASN A 185 -24.71 15.77 -17.52
N ARG A 186 -25.08 14.96 -16.55
CA ARG A 186 -24.56 15.05 -15.20
C ARG A 186 -24.12 13.66 -14.73
N VAL A 187 -23.02 13.62 -14.01
CA VAL A 187 -22.42 12.38 -13.53
C VAL A 187 -22.19 12.46 -12.02
N ARG A 188 -22.64 11.44 -11.32
CA ARG A 188 -22.35 11.24 -9.90
C ARG A 188 -21.60 9.92 -9.74
N ASN A 189 -20.36 10.01 -9.28
CA ASN A 189 -19.59 8.85 -8.88
C ASN A 189 -19.37 8.87 -7.36
N ALA A 190 -19.41 7.71 -6.76
CA ALA A 190 -18.99 7.54 -5.38
C ALA A 190 -18.31 6.18 -5.22
N GLY A 191 -17.35 6.11 -4.32
CA GLY A 191 -16.63 4.88 -4.01
C GLY A 191 -16.34 4.80 -2.51
N LYS A 192 -16.39 3.59 -1.98
CA LYS A 192 -15.93 3.25 -0.63
C LYS A 192 -15.05 2.02 -0.74
N TYR A 193 -13.90 2.04 -0.09
CA TYR A 193 -13.01 0.90 -0.08
C TYR A 193 -12.48 0.63 1.31
N GLN A 194 -12.15 -0.63 1.53
CA GLN A 194 -11.43 -1.09 2.70
C GLN A 194 -10.51 -2.23 2.28
N GLY A 195 -9.24 -2.12 2.64
CA GLY A 195 -8.24 -3.12 2.31
C GLY A 195 -7.30 -3.38 3.48
N GLU A 196 -6.83 -4.61 3.55
CA GLU A 196 -5.82 -5.06 4.49
C GLU A 196 -4.74 -5.83 3.74
N SER A 197 -3.50 -5.65 4.14
CA SER A 197 -2.39 -6.42 3.61
C SER A 197 -1.42 -6.76 4.73
N THR A 198 -1.02 -8.02 4.78
CA THR A 198 0.00 -8.50 5.71
C THR A 198 1.06 -9.22 4.91
N SER A 199 2.30 -8.82 5.06
CA SER A 199 3.44 -9.48 4.45
C SER A 199 4.47 -9.87 5.49
N PHE A 200 5.14 -10.97 5.23
CA PHE A 200 6.28 -11.46 5.98
C PHE A 200 7.35 -11.89 5.01
N SER A 201 8.62 -11.57 5.27
CA SER A 201 9.73 -12.18 4.56
C SER A 201 10.88 -12.47 5.53
N GLY A 202 11.58 -13.56 5.25
CA GLY A 202 12.72 -13.99 6.04
C GLY A 202 13.81 -14.56 5.14
N TYR A 203 15.03 -14.16 5.43
CA TYR A 203 16.26 -14.70 4.85
C TYR A 203 17.17 -15.18 5.97
N PHE A 204 17.68 -16.39 5.86
CA PHE A 204 18.65 -16.96 6.77
C PHE A 204 19.79 -17.57 5.99
N ASN A 205 21.00 -17.34 6.43
CA ASN A 205 22.20 -17.99 5.92
C ASN A 205 23.05 -18.50 7.09
N HIS A 206 23.42 -19.76 7.04
CA HIS A 206 24.32 -20.37 7.99
C HIS A 206 25.53 -20.98 7.26
N SER A 207 26.67 -20.35 7.37
CA SER A 207 27.92 -20.80 6.79
C SER A 207 28.76 -21.51 7.87
N ILE A 208 29.12 -22.76 7.61
CA ILE A 208 29.85 -23.64 8.53
C ILE A 208 31.20 -24.03 7.92
N LYS A 209 32.27 -23.75 8.60
CA LYS A 209 33.63 -24.04 8.24
C LYS A 209 34.02 -25.46 8.64
N LEU A 210 34.59 -26.23 7.73
CA LEU A 210 35.02 -27.61 7.96
C LEU A 210 36.52 -27.76 8.19
N GLY A 211 37.32 -26.75 7.88
CA GLY A 211 38.78 -26.75 8.03
C GLY A 211 39.28 -26.14 9.35
N LYS A 212 40.62 -26.18 9.57
CA LYS A 212 41.29 -25.65 10.78
C LYS A 212 41.82 -24.22 10.64
N GLY A 213 41.86 -23.62 9.44
CA GLY A 213 42.35 -22.26 9.18
C GLY A 213 41.44 -21.15 9.76
N GLU A 214 41.88 -19.90 9.73
CA GLU A 214 41.13 -18.76 10.32
C GLU A 214 40.06 -18.16 9.39
N ASP A 215 40.22 -18.34 8.09
CA ASP A 215 39.39 -17.67 7.09
C ASP A 215 38.20 -18.54 6.65
N LEU A 216 36.98 -17.99 6.75
CA LEU A 216 35.74 -18.70 6.40
C LEU A 216 35.63 -19.00 4.89
N TRP A 217 36.22 -18.15 4.06
CA TRP A 217 36.01 -18.15 2.63
C TRP A 217 37.04 -18.92 1.82
N SER A 218 38.19 -19.17 2.42
CA SER A 218 39.31 -19.91 1.79
C SER A 218 39.35 -21.39 2.13
N GLN A 219 38.33 -21.94 2.75
CA GLN A 219 38.32 -23.34 3.23
C GLN A 219 37.04 -24.05 2.86
N ASN A 220 37.08 -25.38 2.96
CA ASN A 220 35.89 -26.21 2.82
C ASN A 220 34.79 -25.70 3.75
N ASN A 221 33.64 -25.41 3.20
CA ASN A 221 32.50 -24.90 3.96
C ASN A 221 31.18 -25.50 3.46
N ILE A 222 30.21 -25.49 4.35
CA ILE A 222 28.82 -25.77 4.04
C ILE A 222 28.07 -24.44 4.23
N SER A 223 27.30 -24.03 3.22
CA SER A 223 26.36 -22.91 3.30
C SER A 223 24.92 -23.43 3.20
N LEU A 224 24.13 -23.09 4.20
CA LEU A 224 22.70 -23.36 4.23
C LEU A 224 21.98 -22.04 4.12
N GLU A 225 21.13 -21.91 3.11
CA GLU A 225 20.34 -20.70 2.86
C GLU A 225 18.85 -21.04 2.86
N ALA A 226 18.07 -20.25 3.57
CA ALA A 226 16.63 -20.35 3.59
C ALA A 226 16.01 -18.98 3.33
N ASN A 227 15.07 -18.94 2.38
CA ASN A 227 14.23 -17.78 2.09
C ASN A 227 12.77 -18.16 2.29
N ALA A 228 11.99 -17.25 2.85
CA ALA A 228 10.54 -17.39 2.93
C ALA A 228 9.90 -16.05 2.69
N HIS A 229 8.84 -16.06 1.90
CA HIS A 229 7.96 -14.91 1.72
C HIS A 229 6.50 -15.33 1.84
N TYR A 230 5.72 -14.53 2.52
CA TYR A 230 4.28 -14.71 2.68
C TYR A 230 3.59 -13.36 2.47
N ASN A 231 2.53 -13.35 1.68
CA ASN A 231 1.68 -12.19 1.51
C ASN A 231 0.21 -12.62 1.55
N ARG A 232 -0.58 -11.86 2.27
CA ARG A 232 -2.04 -11.96 2.27
C ARG A 232 -2.62 -10.57 2.18
N SER A 233 -3.53 -10.37 1.23
CA SER A 233 -4.26 -9.12 1.11
C SER A 233 -5.75 -9.38 0.86
N SER A 234 -6.57 -8.44 1.26
CA SER A 234 -7.99 -8.41 0.97
C SER A 234 -8.39 -6.98 0.68
N ASN A 235 -9.21 -6.78 -0.34
CA ASN A 235 -9.72 -5.46 -0.69
C ASN A 235 -11.21 -5.57 -1.06
N ASP A 236 -12.03 -4.84 -0.33
CA ASP A 236 -13.46 -4.69 -0.57
C ASP A 236 -13.70 -3.30 -1.13
N ARG A 237 -14.47 -3.20 -2.21
CA ARG A 237 -14.74 -1.92 -2.87
C ARG A 237 -16.19 -1.83 -3.31
N PHE A 238 -16.83 -0.74 -2.94
CA PHE A 238 -18.09 -0.30 -3.52
C PHE A 238 -17.82 0.78 -4.56
N ALA A 239 -18.51 0.72 -5.70
CA ALA A 239 -18.44 1.72 -6.76
C ALA A 239 -19.85 2.03 -7.27
N LEU A 240 -20.24 3.28 -7.15
CA LEU A 240 -21.47 3.83 -7.70
C LEU A 240 -21.11 4.76 -8.85
N ASN A 241 -21.73 4.54 -10.01
CA ASN A 241 -21.65 5.43 -11.15
C ASN A 241 -23.06 5.68 -11.68
N ARG A 242 -23.47 6.96 -11.74
CA ARG A 242 -24.77 7.39 -12.27
C ARG A 242 -24.54 8.49 -13.27
N ILE A 243 -25.00 8.24 -14.49
CA ILE A 243 -24.94 9.20 -15.60
C ILE A 243 -26.37 9.46 -16.07
N ASP A 244 -26.79 10.72 -16.02
CA ASP A 244 -28.05 11.19 -16.62
C ASP A 244 -27.71 11.97 -17.88
N TYR A 245 -28.16 11.49 -19.03
CA TYR A 245 -28.08 12.15 -20.33
C TYR A 245 -29.38 12.96 -20.55
N LEU A 246 -29.35 14.24 -20.20
CA LEU A 246 -30.58 15.04 -20.18
C LEU A 246 -31.13 15.34 -21.58
N SER A 247 -30.30 15.35 -22.61
CA SER A 247 -30.70 15.52 -24.00
C SER A 247 -31.50 14.35 -24.57
N THR A 248 -31.26 13.13 -24.08
CA THR A 248 -31.92 11.90 -24.57
C THR A 248 -32.84 11.29 -23.54
N GLY A 249 -32.78 11.73 -22.28
CA GLY A 249 -33.47 11.13 -21.15
C GLY A 249 -32.87 9.77 -20.72
N ALA A 250 -31.78 9.31 -21.34
CA ALA A 250 -31.13 8.06 -21.01
C ALA A 250 -30.41 8.16 -19.66
N LYS A 251 -30.36 7.04 -18.95
CA LYS A 251 -29.65 6.91 -17.66
C LYS A 251 -28.79 5.66 -17.68
N ASP A 252 -27.58 5.75 -17.12
CA ASP A 252 -26.72 4.62 -16.79
C ASP A 252 -26.50 4.64 -15.28
N ASP A 253 -27.04 3.65 -14.58
CA ASP A 253 -26.89 3.50 -13.12
C ASP A 253 -26.20 2.17 -12.86
N ARG A 254 -24.99 2.24 -12.28
CA ARG A 254 -24.19 1.08 -11.90
C ARG A 254 -23.85 1.17 -10.44
N ASN A 255 -24.27 0.16 -9.69
CA ASN A 255 -23.89 -0.03 -8.30
C ASN A 255 -23.20 -1.36 -8.16
N GLN A 256 -21.92 -1.35 -7.84
CA GLN A 256 -21.06 -2.52 -7.85
C GLN A 256 -20.38 -2.69 -6.50
N PHE A 257 -20.25 -3.95 -6.11
CA PHE A 257 -19.39 -4.36 -5.01
C PHE A 257 -18.36 -5.36 -5.52
N SER A 258 -17.12 -5.22 -5.14
CA SER A 258 -16.06 -6.18 -5.47
C SER A 258 -15.25 -6.57 -4.25
N GLN A 259 -14.85 -7.84 -4.22
CA GLN A 259 -13.94 -8.40 -3.22
C GLN A 259 -12.76 -9.05 -3.91
N SER A 260 -11.55 -8.83 -3.38
CA SER A 260 -10.33 -9.42 -3.92
C SER A 260 -9.41 -9.94 -2.80
N PRO A 261 -9.72 -11.11 -2.23
CA PRO A 261 -8.81 -11.79 -1.33
C PRO A 261 -7.69 -12.47 -2.13
N ASN A 262 -6.44 -12.18 -1.78
CA ASN A 262 -5.26 -12.75 -2.40
C ASN A 262 -4.34 -13.33 -1.34
N LYS A 263 -3.67 -14.43 -1.67
CA LYS A 263 -2.70 -15.08 -0.81
C LYS A 263 -1.56 -15.64 -1.65
N SER A 264 -0.35 -15.31 -1.27
CA SER A 264 0.84 -15.91 -1.88
C SER A 264 1.87 -16.29 -0.82
N TYR A 265 2.61 -17.33 -1.09
CA TYR A 265 3.82 -17.64 -0.36
C TYR A 265 4.84 -18.31 -1.27
N ASP A 266 6.09 -18.07 -0.99
CA ASP A 266 7.19 -18.81 -1.55
C ASP A 266 8.24 -19.09 -0.48
N TYR A 267 8.90 -20.20 -0.61
CA TYR A 267 10.07 -20.52 0.19
C TYR A 267 11.08 -21.29 -0.64
N SER A 268 12.34 -21.09 -0.31
CA SER A 268 13.45 -21.80 -0.91
C SER A 268 14.45 -22.22 0.15
N LEU A 269 15.00 -23.41 -0.04
CA LEU A 269 16.09 -23.96 0.77
C LEU A 269 17.23 -24.31 -0.17
N THR A 270 18.41 -23.84 0.12
CA THR A 270 19.64 -24.17 -0.63
C THR A 270 20.69 -24.71 0.33
N ALA A 271 21.28 -25.82 -0.03
CA ALA A 271 22.46 -26.37 0.63
C ALA A 271 23.59 -26.42 -0.38
N GLU A 272 24.70 -25.84 -0.06
CA GLU A 272 25.88 -25.77 -0.90
C GLU A 272 27.10 -26.24 -0.10
N TYR A 273 27.91 -27.14 -0.68
CA TYR A 273 29.18 -27.56 -0.12
C TYR A 273 30.30 -27.09 -1.04
N THR A 274 31.24 -26.30 -0.51
CA THR A 274 32.46 -25.92 -1.23
C THR A 274 33.61 -26.78 -0.78
N HIS A 275 34.20 -27.51 -1.73
CA HIS A 275 35.39 -28.33 -1.49
C HIS A 275 36.56 -27.81 -2.31
N PHE A 276 37.59 -27.35 -1.67
CA PHE A 276 38.86 -26.95 -2.29
C PHE A 276 39.72 -28.14 -2.54
N LEU A 277 40.01 -28.45 -3.81
CA LEU A 277 40.94 -29.47 -4.22
C LEU A 277 42.39 -28.94 -4.27
N ILE A 278 42.55 -27.69 -4.66
CA ILE A 278 43.80 -26.94 -4.67
C ILE A 278 43.50 -25.58 -4.05
N ASN A 279 44.23 -25.24 -2.99
CA ASN A 279 44.16 -23.93 -2.36
C ASN A 279 45.58 -23.45 -2.13
N ASP A 280 46.10 -22.63 -3.02
CA ASP A 280 47.41 -22.03 -2.89
C ASP A 280 47.35 -20.85 -1.92
N SER A 281 48.17 -20.88 -0.87
CA SER A 281 48.25 -19.81 0.14
C SER A 281 48.62 -18.44 -0.45
N ALA A 282 49.18 -18.40 -1.67
CA ALA A 282 49.47 -17.18 -2.41
C ALA A 282 48.24 -16.64 -3.18
N GLY A 283 47.09 -17.33 -3.17
CA GLY A 283 45.85 -16.89 -3.82
C GLY A 283 45.85 -16.95 -5.37
N VAL A 284 46.91 -17.52 -5.95
CA VAL A 284 47.10 -17.49 -7.41
C VAL A 284 46.40 -18.66 -8.12
N ARG A 285 46.18 -19.78 -7.42
CA ARG A 285 45.53 -20.99 -7.99
C ARG A 285 44.55 -21.59 -6.98
N ASN A 286 43.27 -21.39 -7.21
CA ASN A 286 42.21 -22.03 -6.45
C ASN A 286 41.38 -22.92 -7.39
N PHE A 287 41.32 -24.23 -7.08
CA PHE A 287 40.44 -25.16 -7.75
C PHE A 287 39.50 -25.78 -6.71
N TYR A 288 38.17 -25.60 -6.94
CA TYR A 288 37.17 -26.12 -6.02
C TYR A 288 36.01 -26.75 -6.78
N VAL A 289 35.30 -27.65 -6.09
CA VAL A 289 34.04 -28.25 -6.53
C VAL A 289 32.95 -27.78 -5.59
N ARG A 290 31.79 -27.40 -6.15
CA ARG A 290 30.69 -26.81 -5.40
C ARG A 290 29.36 -27.50 -5.73
N PRO A 291 29.08 -28.71 -5.22
CA PRO A 291 27.77 -29.30 -5.34
C PRO A 291 26.74 -28.43 -4.60
N ARG A 292 25.60 -28.20 -5.26
CA ARG A 292 24.52 -27.41 -4.74
C ARG A 292 23.21 -28.19 -4.91
N TYR A 293 22.43 -28.23 -3.85
CA TYR A 293 21.04 -28.67 -3.88
C TYR A 293 20.15 -27.47 -3.55
N ALA A 294 19.09 -27.28 -4.33
CA ALA A 294 18.13 -26.22 -4.11
C ALA A 294 16.71 -26.77 -4.25
N TYR A 295 15.85 -26.40 -3.31
CA TYR A 295 14.41 -26.67 -3.35
C TYR A 295 13.67 -25.35 -3.28
N LYS A 296 12.70 -25.17 -4.16
CA LYS A 296 11.82 -24.00 -4.16
C LYS A 296 10.36 -24.44 -4.33
N GLN A 297 9.48 -23.83 -3.54
CA GLN A 297 8.04 -23.94 -3.69
C GLN A 297 7.42 -22.56 -3.64
N SER A 298 6.48 -22.32 -4.55
CA SER A 298 5.66 -21.11 -4.56
C SER A 298 4.19 -21.46 -4.73
N TYR A 299 3.37 -20.65 -4.13
CA TYR A 299 1.91 -20.71 -4.24
C TYR A 299 1.38 -19.29 -4.41
N ASP A 300 0.47 -19.10 -5.35
CA ASP A 300 -0.24 -17.87 -5.59
C ASP A 300 -1.72 -18.16 -5.80
N SER A 301 -2.58 -17.48 -5.06
CA SER A 301 -4.02 -17.57 -5.17
C SER A 301 -4.60 -16.16 -5.25
N GLN A 302 -5.29 -15.90 -6.32
CA GLN A 302 -5.93 -14.62 -6.60
C GLN A 302 -7.41 -14.84 -6.86
N THR A 303 -8.24 -14.07 -6.20
CA THR A 303 -9.67 -14.07 -6.39
C THR A 303 -10.15 -12.65 -6.60
N TYR A 304 -11.03 -12.47 -7.56
CA TYR A 304 -11.74 -11.23 -7.78
C TYR A 304 -13.20 -11.55 -8.03
N ASP A 305 -14.06 -11.16 -7.13
CA ASP A 305 -15.49 -11.30 -7.22
C ASP A 305 -16.13 -9.93 -7.45
N LEU A 306 -16.89 -9.81 -8.53
CA LEU A 306 -17.66 -8.61 -8.86
C LEU A 306 -19.17 -8.92 -8.73
N TYR A 307 -19.87 -8.04 -8.03
CA TYR A 307 -21.31 -8.13 -7.82
C TYR A 307 -21.99 -6.87 -8.37
N ARG A 308 -23.03 -7.05 -9.19
CA ARG A 308 -23.82 -5.98 -9.80
C ARG A 308 -25.05 -5.72 -8.95
N LEU A 309 -24.91 -4.91 -7.89
CA LEU A 309 -26.00 -4.61 -6.96
C LEU A 309 -27.19 -3.94 -7.66
N ASP A 310 -26.93 -3.21 -8.74
CA ASP A 310 -27.94 -2.61 -9.63
C ASP A 310 -28.83 -3.64 -10.35
N GLN A 311 -28.51 -4.94 -10.29
CA GLN A 311 -29.27 -6.04 -10.89
C GLN A 311 -30.08 -6.84 -9.88
N LEU A 312 -30.09 -6.46 -8.60
CA LEU A 312 -30.99 -7.07 -7.62
C LEU A 312 -32.44 -6.86 -8.02
N ALA A 313 -33.28 -7.89 -7.80
CA ALA A 313 -34.70 -7.85 -8.19
C ALA A 313 -35.48 -6.74 -7.46
N ASP A 314 -35.07 -6.42 -6.25
CA ASP A 314 -35.61 -5.37 -5.39
C ASP A 314 -34.74 -4.10 -5.37
N TYR A 315 -33.87 -3.93 -6.37
CA TYR A 315 -32.97 -2.78 -6.41
C TYR A 315 -33.75 -1.49 -6.50
N ASP A 316 -33.55 -0.65 -5.51
CA ASP A 316 -33.96 0.75 -5.53
C ASP A 316 -32.76 1.64 -5.22
N SER A 317 -32.51 2.59 -6.08
CA SER A 317 -31.38 3.51 -5.96
C SER A 317 -31.40 4.39 -4.71
N LEU A 318 -32.54 4.49 -4.02
CA LEU A 318 -32.67 5.20 -2.74
C LEU A 318 -32.36 4.31 -1.56
N SER A 319 -32.80 3.03 -1.61
CA SER A 319 -32.61 2.05 -0.55
C SER A 319 -31.21 1.43 -0.56
N TYR A 320 -30.63 1.20 -1.75
CA TYR A 320 -29.27 0.70 -1.91
C TYR A 320 -28.29 1.87 -2.12
N GLY A 321 -28.02 2.56 -1.04
CA GLY A 321 -26.96 3.59 -1.02
C GLY A 321 -25.55 3.00 -1.09
N MET A 322 -24.55 3.86 -1.15
CA MET A 322 -23.15 3.48 -1.16
C MET A 322 -22.78 2.66 0.08
N GLY A 323 -22.30 1.44 -0.14
CA GLY A 323 -21.80 0.54 0.91
C GLY A 323 -22.89 -0.29 1.60
N VAL A 324 -24.08 -0.38 1.04
CA VAL A 324 -25.17 -1.24 1.49
C VAL A 324 -25.12 -2.55 0.70
N LEU A 325 -25.02 -3.67 1.41
CA LEU A 325 -25.10 -5.02 0.83
C LEU A 325 -26.50 -5.61 1.08
N PRO A 326 -26.93 -6.59 0.24
CA PRO A 326 -28.13 -7.37 0.51
C PRO A 326 -28.03 -8.08 1.87
N SER A 327 -29.18 -8.30 2.50
CA SER A 327 -29.25 -8.92 3.83
C SER A 327 -28.87 -10.40 3.82
N THR A 328 -28.94 -11.08 2.68
CA THR A 328 -28.63 -12.49 2.54
C THR A 328 -27.47 -12.71 1.56
N ARG A 329 -26.70 -13.77 1.81
CA ARG A 329 -25.61 -14.19 0.92
C ARG A 329 -26.14 -14.67 -0.44
N GLU A 330 -27.28 -15.31 -0.45
CA GLU A 330 -27.94 -15.82 -1.66
C GLU A 330 -28.30 -14.66 -2.60
N ALA A 331 -28.85 -13.57 -2.07
CA ALA A 331 -29.15 -12.38 -2.84
C ALA A 331 -27.89 -11.74 -3.42
N LEU A 332 -26.78 -11.70 -2.66
CA LEU A 332 -25.50 -11.21 -3.16
C LEU A 332 -24.96 -12.11 -4.29
N LEU A 333 -25.00 -13.43 -4.11
CA LEU A 333 -24.52 -14.39 -5.11
C LEU A 333 -25.35 -14.38 -6.39
N SER A 334 -26.67 -14.07 -6.31
CA SER A 334 -27.54 -14.00 -7.50
C SER A 334 -27.13 -12.90 -8.50
N VAL A 335 -26.41 -11.89 -8.03
CA VAL A 335 -25.95 -10.75 -8.86
C VAL A 335 -24.43 -10.77 -9.10
N LYS A 336 -23.79 -11.92 -8.86
CA LYS A 336 -22.38 -12.09 -9.17
C LYS A 336 -22.15 -12.06 -10.67
N ASP A 337 -21.27 -11.18 -11.13
CA ASP A 337 -20.88 -11.06 -12.52
C ASP A 337 -19.80 -12.11 -12.84
N GLY A 338 -20.24 -13.26 -13.37
CA GLY A 338 -19.35 -14.38 -13.71
C GLY A 338 -18.35 -14.07 -14.81
N ASN A 339 -18.67 -13.11 -15.71
CA ASN A 339 -17.80 -12.76 -16.83
C ASN A 339 -16.63 -11.86 -16.36
N ASN A 340 -16.86 -11.06 -15.31
CA ASN A 340 -15.89 -10.13 -14.75
C ASN A 340 -15.33 -10.59 -13.39
N SER A 341 -15.70 -11.79 -12.94
CA SER A 341 -15.11 -12.44 -11.77
C SER A 341 -14.12 -13.51 -12.21
N TYR A 342 -13.04 -13.66 -11.47
CA TYR A 342 -12.05 -14.71 -11.75
C TYR A 342 -11.46 -15.29 -10.48
N TRP A 343 -10.98 -16.50 -10.61
CA TRP A 343 -10.19 -17.19 -9.60
C TRP A 343 -9.00 -17.86 -10.28
N SER A 344 -7.83 -17.74 -9.67
CA SER A 344 -6.60 -18.36 -10.12
C SER A 344 -5.88 -18.97 -8.91
N ASP A 345 -5.43 -20.20 -9.05
CA ASP A 345 -4.65 -20.90 -8.04
C ASP A 345 -3.51 -21.64 -8.72
N GLN A 346 -2.27 -21.29 -8.36
CA GLN A 346 -1.08 -21.81 -8.98
C GLN A 346 -0.07 -22.27 -7.92
N MET A 347 0.40 -23.52 -8.05
CA MET A 347 1.50 -24.05 -7.24
C MET A 347 2.65 -24.49 -8.14
N THR A 348 3.85 -24.05 -7.84
CA THR A 348 5.07 -24.45 -8.54
C THR A 348 6.08 -25.03 -7.56
N ARG A 349 6.71 -26.15 -7.94
CA ARG A 349 7.80 -26.78 -7.19
C ARG A 349 8.97 -27.02 -8.12
N THR A 350 10.19 -26.73 -7.62
CA THR A 350 11.43 -26.92 -8.37
C THR A 350 12.48 -27.54 -7.44
N HIS A 351 13.24 -28.50 -7.95
CA HIS A 351 14.32 -29.16 -7.23
C HIS A 351 15.65 -28.90 -7.92
#